data_a62f5659f4868269f09c1d8b70939d63
#
_entry.id   a62f5659f4868269f09c1d8b70939d63
#
_cell.length_a   1.000
_cell.length_b   1.000
_cell.length_c   1.000
_cell.angle_alpha   90.00
_cell.angle_beta   90.00
_cell.angle_gamma   90.00
#
_symmetry.space_group_name_H-M   'P 1'
#
loop_
_entity.id
_entity.type
_entity.pdbx_description
1 polymer ?
#
loop_
_entity_poly.entity_id
_entity_poly.type
_entity_poly.pdbx_seq_one_letter_code
_entity_poly.pdbx_strand_id
1 'polypeptide(L)'
;TQPESSAASDVYKRQQPSLVISDISTLKTLEERDFLAGYGEVAKYGLLGDYEFFCWLEENAENIRNRDINALITAVAHSCKMKSAIVIADEKEQGERALLNLGHTFCHALEAATGYSERMLHGEGVAIGSVLAFDLSAKMGLTSNEDPTRIKKHFEDMGMMNSINNISGTLPNADKLVELMFQDKKVVDGKLNLILAKGIGKAFIARDVDPNLIKDVINNSLAI
;
A
#
# COMPACT_ATOMS: atom_id res chain seq x y z
N THR A 1 15.51 -32.53 20.59
CA THR A 1 14.71 -31.31 20.30
C THR A 1 13.41 -31.78 19.66
N GLN A 2 12.30 -31.72 20.42
CA GLN A 2 10.98 -31.97 19.85
C GLN A 2 10.62 -30.84 18.91
N PRO A 3 10.01 -31.10 17.74
CA PRO A 3 9.45 -30.02 16.91
C PRO A 3 8.32 -29.36 17.68
N GLU A 4 8.44 -28.05 17.90
CA GLU A 4 7.33 -27.27 18.43
C GLU A 4 6.11 -27.46 17.54
N SER A 5 4.99 -27.86 18.13
CA SER A 5 3.76 -28.12 17.39
C SER A 5 3.35 -26.84 16.66
N SER A 6 3.19 -26.94 15.33
CA SER A 6 2.75 -25.83 14.48
C SER A 6 1.47 -25.16 14.97
N ALA A 7 0.58 -25.90 15.62
CA ALA A 7 -0.64 -25.39 16.22
C ALA A 7 -0.40 -24.45 17.42
N ALA A 8 0.58 -24.74 18.29
CA ALA A 8 0.92 -23.84 19.42
C ALA A 8 1.56 -22.54 18.91
N SER A 9 2.40 -22.60 17.88
CA SER A 9 2.99 -21.44 17.23
C SER A 9 1.92 -20.55 16.58
N ASP A 10 0.90 -21.13 15.95
CA ASP A 10 -0.18 -20.36 15.30
C ASP A 10 -1.10 -19.69 16.31
N VAL A 11 -1.38 -20.31 17.45
CA VAL A 11 -2.16 -19.66 18.55
C VAL A 11 -1.39 -18.48 19.13
N TYR A 12 -0.08 -18.60 19.32
CA TYR A 12 0.75 -17.52 19.85
C TYR A 12 0.83 -16.31 18.89
N LYS A 13 0.89 -16.56 17.57
CA LYS A 13 0.94 -15.50 16.54
C LYS A 13 -0.38 -14.73 16.38
N ARG A 14 -1.49 -15.24 16.91
CA ARG A 14 -2.82 -14.64 16.80
C ARG A 14 -3.30 -13.93 18.09
N GLN A 15 -2.44 -13.84 19.10
CA GLN A 15 -2.78 -13.11 20.33
C GLN A 15 -2.59 -11.60 20.12
N GLN A 16 -3.52 -10.82 20.67
CA GLN A 16 -3.39 -9.37 20.70
C GLN A 16 -2.36 -8.97 21.76
N PRO A 17 -1.43 -8.04 21.48
CA PRO A 17 -0.48 -7.57 22.47
C PRO A 17 -1.20 -6.78 23.58
N SER A 18 -0.73 -6.90 24.81
CA SER A 18 -1.25 -6.10 25.94
C SER A 18 -0.79 -4.63 25.87
N LEU A 19 0.34 -4.38 25.21
CA LEU A 19 0.93 -3.06 25.03
C LEU A 19 1.82 -3.06 23.80
N VAL A 20 1.75 -1.99 22.99
CA VAL A 20 2.67 -1.72 21.90
C VAL A 20 3.39 -0.39 22.18
N ILE A 21 4.71 -0.41 22.21
CA ILE A 21 5.55 0.78 22.39
C ILE A 21 6.31 1.02 21.09
N SER A 22 6.17 2.22 20.53
CA SER A 22 6.90 2.66 19.34
C SER A 22 7.85 3.79 19.73
N ASP A 23 9.13 3.49 19.80
CA ASP A 23 10.17 4.52 20.00
C ASP A 23 10.50 5.16 18.64
N ILE A 24 9.95 6.36 18.43
CA ILE A 24 10.09 7.10 17.16
C ILE A 24 11.56 7.52 16.92
N SER A 25 12.38 7.62 17.96
CA SER A 25 13.80 7.98 17.81
C SER A 25 14.57 6.95 16.99
N THR A 26 14.14 5.68 16.97
CA THR A 26 14.75 4.61 16.18
C THR A 26 14.66 4.84 14.68
N LEU A 27 13.67 5.60 14.19
CA LEU A 27 13.54 5.95 12.78
C LEU A 27 14.71 6.77 12.25
N LYS A 28 15.48 7.43 13.15
CA LYS A 28 16.69 8.17 12.77
C LYS A 28 17.83 7.27 12.30
N THR A 29 17.82 6.00 12.66
CA THR A 29 18.88 5.03 12.31
C THR A 29 18.59 4.25 11.04
N LEU A 30 17.38 4.38 10.46
CA LEU A 30 17.03 3.73 9.20
C LEU A 30 17.81 4.35 8.03
N GLU A 31 18.21 3.50 7.10
CA GLU A 31 18.63 3.97 5.78
C GLU A 31 17.48 4.74 5.10
N GLU A 32 17.83 5.68 4.23
CA GLU A 32 16.84 6.57 3.59
C GLU A 32 15.76 5.77 2.83
N ARG A 33 16.17 4.74 2.10
CA ARG A 33 15.26 3.90 1.32
C ARG A 33 14.28 3.13 2.20
N ASP A 34 14.74 2.57 3.33
CA ASP A 34 13.87 1.85 4.27
C ASP A 34 12.87 2.80 4.95
N PHE A 35 13.34 4.00 5.29
CA PHE A 35 12.48 5.04 5.86
C PHE A 35 11.37 5.44 4.89
N LEU A 36 11.70 5.70 3.62
CA LEU A 36 10.73 6.05 2.58
C LEU A 36 9.79 4.87 2.27
N ALA A 37 10.29 3.64 2.24
CA ALA A 37 9.43 2.47 2.11
C ALA A 37 8.40 2.40 3.26
N GLY A 38 8.83 2.65 4.51
CA GLY A 38 7.91 2.77 5.65
C GLY A 38 6.87 3.88 5.47
N TYR A 39 7.27 5.01 4.88
CA TYR A 39 6.38 6.12 4.58
C TYR A 39 5.28 5.76 3.57
N GLY A 40 5.54 4.87 2.62
CA GLY A 40 4.51 4.37 1.69
C GLY A 40 3.30 3.78 2.41
N GLU A 41 3.55 3.06 3.51
CA GLU A 41 2.50 2.53 4.38
C GLU A 41 1.77 3.64 5.18
N VAL A 42 2.47 4.68 5.60
CA VAL A 42 1.86 5.84 6.28
C VAL A 42 0.93 6.60 5.32
N ALA A 43 1.41 6.92 4.12
CA ALA A 43 0.62 7.64 3.11
C ALA A 43 -0.66 6.88 2.72
N LYS A 44 -0.59 5.55 2.69
CA LYS A 44 -1.75 4.69 2.42
C LYS A 44 -2.94 5.00 3.34
N TYR A 45 -2.73 5.35 4.62
CA TYR A 45 -3.84 5.67 5.53
C TYR A 45 -4.60 6.92 5.09
N GLY A 46 -3.91 7.95 4.64
CA GLY A 46 -4.54 9.13 4.05
C GLY A 46 -5.33 8.78 2.79
N LEU A 47 -4.74 7.96 1.92
CA LEU A 47 -5.36 7.56 0.65
C LEU A 47 -6.60 6.68 0.85
N LEU A 48 -6.57 5.77 1.83
CA LEU A 48 -7.68 4.80 2.02
C LEU A 48 -8.87 5.37 2.76
N GLY A 49 -8.68 6.28 3.73
CA GLY A 49 -9.77 6.64 4.62
C GLY A 49 -9.71 8.01 5.28
N ASP A 50 -8.68 8.83 5.04
CA ASP A 50 -8.55 10.14 5.71
C ASP A 50 -7.92 11.19 4.80
N TYR A 51 -8.77 11.94 4.09
CA TYR A 51 -8.35 13.01 3.19
C TYR A 51 -7.57 14.12 3.91
N GLU A 52 -8.00 14.51 5.11
CA GLU A 52 -7.35 15.57 5.89
C GLU A 52 -5.94 15.13 6.32
N PHE A 53 -5.77 13.86 6.66
CA PHE A 53 -4.46 13.31 6.95
C PHE A 53 -3.57 13.29 5.71
N PHE A 54 -4.10 12.99 4.53
CA PHE A 54 -3.33 13.09 3.29
C PHE A 54 -2.88 14.52 3.00
N CYS A 55 -3.76 15.51 3.15
CA CYS A 55 -3.39 16.92 3.05
C CYS A 55 -2.30 17.31 4.06
N TRP A 56 -2.44 16.87 5.30
CA TRP A 56 -1.42 17.10 6.32
C TRP A 56 -0.05 16.49 5.95
N LEU A 57 -0.05 15.29 5.35
CA LEU A 57 1.19 14.64 4.88
C LEU A 57 1.85 15.46 3.76
N GLU A 58 1.08 16.02 2.83
CA GLU A 58 1.60 16.92 1.78
C GLU A 58 2.23 18.19 2.38
N GLU A 59 1.53 18.83 3.30
CA GLU A 59 2.00 20.06 3.97
C GLU A 59 3.26 19.83 4.82
N ASN A 60 3.43 18.63 5.36
CA ASN A 60 4.55 18.25 6.23
C ASN A 60 5.59 17.34 5.57
N ALA A 61 5.55 17.19 4.25
CA ALA A 61 6.43 16.32 3.50
C ALA A 61 7.93 16.58 3.79
N GLU A 62 8.33 17.85 3.80
CA GLU A 62 9.71 18.26 4.10
C GLU A 62 10.11 17.95 5.54
N ASN A 63 9.24 18.22 6.53
CA ASN A 63 9.48 17.90 7.93
C ASN A 63 9.65 16.39 8.13
N ILE A 64 8.81 15.59 7.48
CA ILE A 64 8.88 14.12 7.54
C ILE A 64 10.19 13.63 6.91
N ARG A 65 10.56 14.11 5.72
CA ARG A 65 11.82 13.75 5.06
C ARG A 65 13.04 14.11 5.92
N ASN A 66 13.01 15.27 6.55
CA ASN A 66 14.08 15.72 7.47
C ASN A 66 14.03 15.01 8.83
N ARG A 67 13.13 14.04 9.00
CA ARG A 67 12.95 13.25 10.22
C ARG A 67 12.68 14.11 11.45
N ASP A 68 11.90 15.21 11.28
CA ASP A 68 11.41 15.99 12.42
C ASP A 68 10.61 15.10 13.36
N ILE A 69 11.01 15.08 14.63
CA ILE A 69 10.46 14.14 15.60
C ILE A 69 8.96 14.35 15.84
N ASN A 70 8.47 15.58 15.80
CA ASN A 70 7.06 15.90 16.04
C ASN A 70 6.20 15.49 14.84
N ALA A 71 6.69 15.73 13.63
CA ALA A 71 6.03 15.28 12.41
C ALA A 71 5.96 13.74 12.37
N LEU A 72 7.04 13.05 12.71
CA LEU A 72 7.06 11.57 12.78
C LEU A 72 6.12 11.02 13.86
N ILE A 73 6.10 11.60 15.06
CA ILE A 73 5.16 11.21 16.12
C ILE A 73 3.72 11.34 15.62
N THR A 74 3.39 12.47 14.99
CA THR A 74 2.05 12.71 14.46
C THR A 74 1.67 11.69 13.39
N ALA A 75 2.54 11.45 12.40
CA ALA A 75 2.31 10.49 11.33
C ALA A 75 2.10 9.06 11.83
N VAL A 76 2.99 8.59 12.73
CA VAL A 76 2.92 7.24 13.30
C VAL A 76 1.70 7.07 14.21
N ALA A 77 1.46 8.03 15.11
CA ALA A 77 0.31 7.97 16.03
C ALA A 77 -1.01 7.95 15.28
N HIS A 78 -1.15 8.78 14.22
CA HIS A 78 -2.35 8.80 13.38
C HIS A 78 -2.55 7.46 12.66
N SER A 79 -1.51 6.93 12.03
CA SER A 79 -1.55 5.63 11.34
C SER A 79 -1.93 4.49 12.29
N CYS A 80 -1.34 4.44 13.49
CA CYS A 80 -1.66 3.45 14.51
C CYS A 80 -3.13 3.56 14.98
N LYS A 81 -3.62 4.79 15.18
CA LYS A 81 -5.01 5.04 15.57
C LYS A 81 -5.99 4.55 14.49
N MET A 82 -5.75 4.89 13.23
CA MET A 82 -6.59 4.43 12.12
C MET A 82 -6.57 2.91 11.99
N LYS A 83 -5.37 2.29 12.01
CA LYS A 83 -5.24 0.84 11.96
C LYS A 83 -6.00 0.17 13.10
N SER A 84 -5.83 0.65 14.31
CA SER A 84 -6.52 0.12 15.49
C SER A 84 -8.05 0.20 15.35
N ALA A 85 -8.57 1.35 14.89
CA ALA A 85 -10.01 1.52 14.68
C ALA A 85 -10.57 0.52 13.65
N ILE A 86 -9.88 0.35 12.51
CA ILE A 86 -10.27 -0.60 11.46
C ILE A 86 -10.21 -2.05 11.97
N VAL A 87 -9.13 -2.42 12.69
CA VAL A 87 -8.96 -3.78 13.23
C VAL A 87 -10.00 -4.09 14.31
N ILE A 88 -10.35 -3.12 15.17
CA ILE A 88 -11.40 -3.29 16.19
C ILE A 88 -12.78 -3.48 15.52
N ALA A 89 -13.06 -2.73 14.45
CA ALA A 89 -14.32 -2.83 13.72
C ALA A 89 -14.44 -4.17 12.97
N ASP A 90 -13.32 -4.74 12.49
CA ASP A 90 -13.29 -5.97 11.69
C ASP A 90 -12.06 -6.84 12.02
N GLU A 91 -12.06 -7.46 13.21
CA GLU A 91 -10.96 -8.30 13.68
C GLU A 91 -10.68 -9.50 12.74
N LYS A 92 -11.72 -10.07 12.13
CA LYS A 92 -11.62 -11.29 11.30
C LYS A 92 -11.40 -11.03 9.82
N GLU A 93 -11.22 -9.76 9.40
CA GLU A 93 -11.02 -9.38 7.99
C GLU A 93 -12.13 -9.89 7.04
N GLN A 94 -13.37 -9.69 7.44
CA GLN A 94 -14.54 -10.08 6.65
C GLN A 94 -15.19 -8.89 5.91
N GLY A 95 -14.69 -7.68 6.09
CA GLY A 95 -15.26 -6.45 5.55
C GLY A 95 -14.26 -5.31 5.44
N GLU A 96 -14.42 -4.26 6.25
CA GLU A 96 -13.67 -3.00 6.16
C GLU A 96 -12.15 -3.14 6.34
N ARG A 97 -11.69 -4.14 7.07
CA ARG A 97 -10.25 -4.38 7.23
C ARG A 97 -9.55 -4.66 5.91
N ALA A 98 -10.27 -5.18 4.91
CA ALA A 98 -9.73 -5.37 3.57
C ALA A 98 -9.26 -4.05 2.92
N LEU A 99 -9.78 -2.89 3.34
CA LEU A 99 -9.36 -1.57 2.84
C LEU A 99 -7.89 -1.28 3.13
N LEU A 100 -7.31 -1.87 4.20
CA LEU A 100 -5.88 -1.78 4.50
C LEU A 100 -4.99 -2.33 3.37
N ASN A 101 -5.58 -3.09 2.45
CA ASN A 101 -4.90 -3.64 1.29
C ASN A 101 -4.95 -2.73 0.04
N LEU A 102 -5.25 -1.42 0.18
CA LEU A 102 -5.13 -0.48 -0.93
C LEU A 102 -3.71 -0.57 -1.53
N GLY A 103 -3.63 -0.76 -2.84
CA GLY A 103 -2.37 -0.95 -3.57
C GLY A 103 -1.75 -2.34 -3.48
N HIS A 104 -2.09 -3.16 -2.47
CA HIS A 104 -1.39 -4.42 -2.18
C HIS A 104 -1.53 -5.48 -3.27
N THR A 105 -2.63 -5.54 -3.99
CA THR A 105 -2.79 -6.54 -5.06
C THR A 105 -1.79 -6.28 -6.20
N PHE A 106 -1.55 -5.02 -6.56
CA PHE A 106 -0.49 -4.65 -7.49
C PHE A 106 0.91 -4.87 -6.88
N CYS A 107 1.10 -4.46 -5.63
CA CYS A 107 2.36 -4.64 -4.89
C CYS A 107 2.80 -6.10 -4.88
N HIS A 108 1.94 -7.04 -4.47
CA HIS A 108 2.28 -8.47 -4.40
C HIS A 108 2.61 -9.06 -5.78
N ALA A 109 1.94 -8.62 -6.84
CA ALA A 109 2.29 -9.04 -8.19
C ALA A 109 3.68 -8.53 -8.60
N LEU A 110 4.03 -7.29 -8.24
CA LEU A 110 5.35 -6.72 -8.48
C LEU A 110 6.43 -7.39 -7.61
N GLU A 111 6.16 -7.71 -6.34
CA GLU A 111 7.06 -8.48 -5.47
C GLU A 111 7.34 -9.86 -6.06
N ALA A 112 6.31 -10.57 -6.51
CA ALA A 112 6.46 -11.86 -7.18
C ALA A 112 7.27 -11.74 -8.48
N ALA A 113 7.02 -10.70 -9.28
CA ALA A 113 7.75 -10.42 -10.52
C ALA A 113 9.22 -10.05 -10.30
N THR A 114 9.56 -9.46 -9.16
CA THR A 114 10.94 -9.13 -8.76
C THR A 114 11.61 -10.25 -7.96
N GLY A 115 10.90 -11.36 -7.71
CA GLY A 115 11.39 -12.49 -6.93
C GLY A 115 11.58 -12.18 -5.44
N TYR A 116 10.77 -11.27 -4.88
CA TYR A 116 10.86 -10.82 -3.47
C TYR A 116 12.28 -10.36 -3.09
N SER A 117 12.92 -9.64 -4.01
CA SER A 117 14.30 -9.20 -3.87
C SER A 117 14.40 -7.72 -3.48
N GLU A 118 15.61 -7.26 -3.18
CA GLU A 118 15.90 -5.85 -2.86
C GLU A 118 15.70 -4.88 -4.04
N ARG A 119 15.29 -5.39 -5.22
CA ARG A 119 14.93 -4.54 -6.37
C ARG A 119 13.76 -3.62 -6.04
N MET A 120 12.84 -4.07 -5.19
CA MET A 120 11.70 -3.33 -4.72
C MET A 120 11.37 -3.73 -3.27
N LEU A 121 11.39 -2.78 -2.36
CA LEU A 121 10.91 -2.98 -1.00
C LEU A 121 9.38 -2.97 -0.96
N HIS A 122 8.79 -3.65 0.03
CA HIS A 122 7.33 -3.74 0.17
C HIS A 122 6.62 -2.38 0.11
N GLY A 123 7.07 -1.40 0.90
CA GLY A 123 6.44 -0.09 0.91
C GLY A 123 6.61 0.72 -0.38
N GLU A 124 7.68 0.50 -1.15
CA GLU A 124 7.81 1.02 -2.51
C GLU A 124 6.74 0.42 -3.44
N GLY A 125 6.54 -0.90 -3.34
CA GLY A 125 5.47 -1.60 -4.05
C GLY A 125 4.07 -1.13 -3.66
N VAL A 126 3.85 -0.81 -2.38
CA VAL A 126 2.57 -0.26 -1.89
C VAL A 126 2.33 1.15 -2.45
N ALA A 127 3.36 2.00 -2.54
CA ALA A 127 3.24 3.33 -3.14
C ALA A 127 2.89 3.23 -4.63
N ILE A 128 3.64 2.44 -5.42
CA ILE A 128 3.35 2.18 -6.84
C ILE A 128 1.95 1.58 -7.00
N GLY A 129 1.60 0.58 -6.20
CA GLY A 129 0.30 -0.09 -6.26
C GLY A 129 -0.87 0.83 -5.91
N SER A 130 -0.67 1.77 -4.97
CA SER A 130 -1.67 2.79 -4.64
C SER A 130 -1.91 3.73 -5.82
N VAL A 131 -0.85 4.18 -6.49
CA VAL A 131 -0.96 4.99 -7.71
C VAL A 131 -1.74 4.23 -8.78
N LEU A 132 -1.40 2.95 -9.04
CA LEU A 132 -2.11 2.12 -10.03
C LEU A 132 -3.59 1.91 -9.66
N ALA A 133 -3.91 1.76 -8.38
CA ALA A 133 -5.29 1.65 -7.91
C ALA A 133 -6.09 2.95 -8.18
N PHE A 134 -5.47 4.11 -8.02
CA PHE A 134 -6.09 5.40 -8.35
C PHE A 134 -6.14 5.66 -9.86
N ASP A 135 -5.11 5.29 -10.64
CA ASP A 135 -5.15 5.33 -12.11
C ASP A 135 -6.31 4.47 -12.65
N LEU A 136 -6.51 3.27 -12.08
CA LEU A 136 -7.62 2.39 -12.44
C LEU A 136 -8.97 2.99 -12.02
N SER A 137 -9.04 3.56 -10.83
CA SER A 137 -10.25 4.25 -10.35
C SER A 137 -10.65 5.41 -11.27
N ALA A 138 -9.69 6.21 -11.71
CA ALA A 138 -9.91 7.31 -12.65
C ALA A 138 -10.33 6.78 -14.04
N LYS A 139 -9.68 5.74 -14.54
CA LYS A 139 -10.06 5.08 -15.82
C LYS A 139 -11.48 4.51 -15.78
N MET A 140 -11.94 4.05 -14.63
CA MET A 140 -13.32 3.58 -14.41
C MET A 140 -14.31 4.73 -14.14
N GLY A 141 -13.88 6.00 -14.12
CA GLY A 141 -14.72 7.15 -13.82
C GLY A 141 -15.18 7.25 -12.35
N LEU A 142 -14.49 6.57 -11.43
CA LEU A 142 -14.81 6.54 -10.00
C LEU A 142 -14.24 7.72 -9.24
N THR A 143 -13.14 8.29 -9.73
CA THR A 143 -12.47 9.46 -9.16
C THR A 143 -12.01 10.41 -10.25
N SER A 144 -11.58 11.63 -9.88
CA SER A 144 -10.99 12.60 -10.80
C SER A 144 -9.64 12.11 -11.34
N ASN A 145 -9.31 12.47 -12.59
CA ASN A 145 -7.97 12.27 -13.15
C ASN A 145 -6.87 13.08 -12.41
N GLU A 146 -7.26 14.07 -11.61
CA GLU A 146 -6.34 14.85 -10.81
C GLU A 146 -5.80 14.07 -9.60
N ASP A 147 -6.62 13.16 -9.03
CA ASP A 147 -6.24 12.39 -7.85
C ASP A 147 -4.97 11.55 -8.06
N PRO A 148 -4.86 10.67 -9.07
CA PRO A 148 -3.63 9.92 -9.30
C PRO A 148 -2.43 10.82 -9.61
N THR A 149 -2.63 11.95 -10.31
CA THR A 149 -1.56 12.92 -10.59
C THR A 149 -1.05 13.56 -9.29
N ARG A 150 -1.95 13.95 -8.40
CA ARG A 150 -1.62 14.53 -7.09
C ARG A 150 -0.85 13.53 -6.21
N ILE A 151 -1.29 12.26 -6.19
CA ILE A 151 -0.63 11.20 -5.43
C ILE A 151 0.78 10.92 -5.99
N LYS A 152 0.93 10.82 -7.32
CA LYS A 152 2.23 10.66 -8.00
C LYS A 152 3.18 11.77 -7.60
N LYS A 153 2.71 13.02 -7.70
CA LYS A 153 3.50 14.19 -7.33
C LYS A 153 3.94 14.14 -5.87
N HIS A 154 3.04 13.78 -4.96
CA HIS A 154 3.38 13.68 -3.55
C HIS A 154 4.48 12.64 -3.30
N PHE A 155 4.39 11.45 -3.89
CA PHE A 155 5.44 10.44 -3.77
C PHE A 155 6.76 10.88 -4.43
N GLU A 156 6.70 11.60 -5.56
CA GLU A 156 7.87 12.18 -6.21
C GLU A 156 8.55 13.23 -5.32
N ASP A 157 7.78 14.15 -4.75
CA ASP A 157 8.26 15.18 -3.81
C ASP A 157 8.90 14.54 -2.54
N MET A 158 8.41 13.37 -2.14
CA MET A 158 9.01 12.55 -1.08
C MET A 158 10.27 11.80 -1.53
N GLY A 159 10.60 11.74 -2.82
CA GLY A 159 11.73 10.97 -3.36
C GLY A 159 11.45 9.47 -3.47
N MET A 160 10.19 9.08 -3.56
CA MET A 160 9.75 7.68 -3.63
C MET A 160 9.51 7.20 -5.06
N MET A 161 9.57 5.89 -5.24
CA MET A 161 9.05 5.24 -6.44
C MET A 161 7.54 5.44 -6.52
N ASN A 162 7.04 5.84 -7.70
CA ASN A 162 5.61 6.07 -7.95
C ASN A 162 5.12 5.45 -9.26
N SER A 163 5.99 4.71 -9.95
CA SER A 163 5.71 4.04 -11.24
C SER A 163 6.43 2.70 -11.31
N ILE A 164 5.87 1.75 -12.06
CA ILE A 164 6.51 0.45 -12.34
C ILE A 164 7.91 0.63 -12.96
N ASN A 165 8.09 1.66 -13.78
CA ASN A 165 9.36 1.95 -14.46
C ASN A 165 10.49 2.39 -13.50
N ASN A 166 10.17 2.75 -12.27
CA ASN A 166 11.21 3.03 -11.28
C ASN A 166 11.88 1.75 -10.75
N ILE A 167 11.27 0.59 -10.97
CA ILE A 167 11.81 -0.70 -10.50
C ILE A 167 12.96 -1.13 -11.43
N SER A 168 14.15 -1.33 -10.86
CA SER A 168 15.34 -1.71 -11.62
C SER A 168 15.21 -3.09 -12.26
N GLY A 169 15.85 -3.26 -13.44
CA GLY A 169 15.91 -4.51 -14.18
C GLY A 169 14.63 -4.82 -14.96
N THR A 170 14.61 -5.96 -15.64
CA THR A 170 13.49 -6.38 -16.49
C THR A 170 12.31 -6.86 -15.67
N LEU A 171 11.12 -6.39 -16.01
CA LEU A 171 9.84 -6.86 -15.49
C LEU A 171 9.09 -7.60 -16.59
N PRO A 172 8.20 -8.53 -16.23
CA PRO A 172 7.31 -9.18 -17.18
C PRO A 172 6.31 -8.17 -17.75
N ASN A 173 5.69 -8.56 -18.88
CA ASN A 173 4.62 -7.77 -19.50
C ASN A 173 3.36 -7.71 -18.62
N ALA A 174 2.41 -6.85 -18.99
CA ALA A 174 1.18 -6.65 -18.25
C ALA A 174 0.33 -7.93 -18.15
N ASP A 175 0.33 -8.81 -19.15
CA ASP A 175 -0.41 -10.08 -19.10
C ASP A 175 0.09 -10.95 -17.95
N LYS A 176 1.42 -11.07 -17.80
CA LYS A 176 2.02 -11.86 -16.72
C LYS A 176 1.81 -11.22 -15.34
N LEU A 177 1.85 -9.89 -15.25
CA LEU A 177 1.56 -9.20 -14.00
C LEU A 177 0.10 -9.41 -13.56
N VAL A 178 -0.86 -9.34 -14.49
CA VAL A 178 -2.26 -9.67 -14.22
C VAL A 178 -2.41 -11.14 -13.79
N GLU A 179 -1.73 -12.09 -14.45
CA GLU A 179 -1.73 -13.49 -14.04
C GLU A 179 -1.26 -13.66 -12.58
N LEU A 180 -0.17 -12.96 -12.19
CA LEU A 180 0.34 -12.98 -10.81
C LEU A 180 -0.67 -12.41 -9.81
N MET A 181 -1.44 -11.38 -10.18
CA MET A 181 -2.51 -10.84 -9.34
C MET A 181 -3.61 -11.88 -9.08
N PHE A 182 -3.93 -12.75 -10.06
CA PHE A 182 -4.89 -13.84 -9.89
C PHE A 182 -4.37 -14.99 -9.03
N GLN A 183 -3.06 -15.12 -8.86
CA GLN A 183 -2.46 -16.14 -7.98
C GLN A 183 -2.49 -15.72 -6.50
N ASP A 184 -2.68 -14.44 -6.20
CA ASP A 184 -2.85 -13.95 -4.83
C ASP A 184 -4.19 -14.45 -4.25
N LYS A 185 -4.21 -14.81 -2.95
CA LYS A 185 -5.35 -15.42 -2.23
C LYS A 185 -6.66 -14.59 -2.20
N LYS A 186 -6.67 -13.43 -2.86
CA LYS A 186 -7.82 -12.51 -2.94
C LYS A 186 -8.77 -12.78 -4.11
N VAL A 187 -8.55 -13.87 -4.84
CA VAL A 187 -9.46 -14.32 -5.89
C VAL A 187 -10.60 -15.12 -5.24
N VAL A 188 -11.79 -14.56 -5.21
CA VAL A 188 -13.01 -15.25 -4.75
C VAL A 188 -13.80 -15.64 -6.00
N ASP A 189 -14.12 -16.92 -6.15
CA ASP A 189 -14.89 -17.48 -7.28
C ASP A 189 -14.30 -17.13 -8.67
N GLY A 190 -12.97 -17.07 -8.79
CA GLY A 190 -12.30 -16.74 -10.06
C GLY A 190 -12.35 -15.25 -10.45
N LYS A 191 -12.79 -14.37 -9.54
CA LYS A 191 -12.94 -12.93 -9.77
C LYS A 191 -12.00 -12.13 -8.89
N LEU A 192 -11.36 -11.12 -9.47
CA LEU A 192 -10.40 -10.28 -8.77
C LEU A 192 -11.14 -9.17 -7.99
N ASN A 193 -10.97 -9.17 -6.68
CA ASN A 193 -11.40 -8.08 -5.81
C ASN A 193 -10.24 -7.12 -5.57
N LEU A 194 -10.43 -5.86 -5.91
CA LEU A 194 -9.44 -4.80 -5.71
C LEU A 194 -9.95 -3.78 -4.69
N ILE A 195 -9.02 -3.14 -3.99
CA ILE A 195 -9.35 -1.93 -3.27
C ILE A 195 -9.10 -0.76 -4.21
N LEU A 196 -10.17 -0.07 -4.57
CA LEU A 196 -10.19 1.12 -5.40
C LEU A 196 -10.70 2.31 -4.60
N ALA A 197 -10.75 3.53 -5.20
CA ALA A 197 -11.15 4.73 -4.50
C ALA A 197 -12.17 5.57 -5.29
N LYS A 198 -13.09 6.21 -4.58
CA LYS A 198 -14.01 7.25 -5.10
C LYS A 198 -13.50 8.67 -4.82
N GLY A 199 -12.19 8.80 -4.66
CA GLY A 199 -11.46 9.99 -4.27
C GLY A 199 -10.46 9.67 -3.16
N ILE A 200 -9.49 10.56 -2.93
CA ILE A 200 -8.53 10.44 -1.83
C ILE A 200 -9.29 10.34 -0.50
N GLY A 201 -8.94 9.37 0.34
CA GLY A 201 -9.62 9.12 1.61
C GLY A 201 -10.94 8.35 1.49
N LYS A 202 -11.29 7.80 0.32
CA LYS A 202 -12.58 7.13 0.07
C LYS A 202 -12.40 5.79 -0.65
N ALA A 203 -11.56 4.91 -0.07
CA ALA A 203 -11.35 3.58 -0.62
C ALA A 203 -12.58 2.68 -0.38
N PHE A 204 -12.77 1.72 -1.28
CA PHE A 204 -13.83 0.73 -1.19
C PHE A 204 -13.41 -0.59 -1.85
N ILE A 205 -14.13 -1.67 -1.55
CA ILE A 205 -13.91 -2.97 -2.17
C ILE A 205 -14.62 -3.00 -3.52
N ALA A 206 -13.85 -2.95 -4.61
CA ALA A 206 -14.35 -3.14 -5.96
C ALA A 206 -14.35 -4.64 -6.32
N ARG A 207 -15.50 -5.15 -6.72
CA ARG A 207 -15.68 -6.55 -7.11
C ARG A 207 -15.77 -6.65 -8.63
N ASP A 208 -15.34 -7.77 -9.17
CA ASP A 208 -15.51 -8.10 -10.60
C ASP A 208 -14.87 -7.05 -11.54
N VAL A 209 -13.69 -6.52 -11.18
CA VAL A 209 -12.99 -5.56 -12.02
C VAL A 209 -12.50 -6.23 -13.30
N ASP A 210 -12.79 -5.60 -14.45
CA ASP A 210 -12.39 -6.11 -15.78
C ASP A 210 -10.84 -6.20 -15.86
N PRO A 211 -10.28 -7.41 -16.08
CA PRO A 211 -8.82 -7.58 -16.22
C PRO A 211 -8.21 -6.76 -17.36
N ASN A 212 -8.98 -6.43 -18.41
CA ASN A 212 -8.47 -5.60 -19.50
C ASN A 212 -8.18 -4.17 -19.04
N LEU A 213 -9.02 -3.60 -18.16
CA LEU A 213 -8.76 -2.27 -17.60
C LEU A 213 -7.51 -2.26 -16.73
N ILE A 214 -7.31 -3.34 -15.95
CA ILE A 214 -6.11 -3.52 -15.12
C ILE A 214 -4.86 -3.58 -16.02
N LYS A 215 -4.92 -4.41 -17.07
CA LYS A 215 -3.84 -4.56 -18.05
C LYS A 215 -3.48 -3.24 -18.72
N ASP A 216 -4.47 -2.45 -19.10
CA ASP A 216 -4.26 -1.14 -19.72
C ASP A 216 -3.53 -0.17 -18.78
N VAL A 217 -3.91 -0.14 -17.49
CA VAL A 217 -3.25 0.72 -16.50
C VAL A 217 -1.80 0.28 -16.31
N ILE A 218 -1.55 -1.02 -16.21
CA ILE A 218 -0.19 -1.57 -16.11
C ILE A 218 0.64 -1.22 -17.35
N ASN A 219 0.09 -1.41 -18.57
CA ASN A 219 0.76 -1.07 -19.82
C ASN A 219 1.12 0.42 -19.88
N ASN A 220 0.21 1.30 -19.49
CA ASN A 220 0.48 2.73 -19.43
C ASN A 220 1.62 3.06 -18.48
N SER A 221 1.67 2.39 -17.32
CA SER A 221 2.76 2.59 -16.34
C SER A 221 4.10 1.98 -16.79
N LEU A 222 4.09 0.97 -17.66
CA LEU A 222 5.30 0.39 -18.28
C LEU A 222 5.82 1.21 -19.47
N ALA A 223 4.97 2.03 -20.11
CA ALA A 223 5.32 2.77 -21.33
C ALA A 223 5.94 4.16 -21.07
N ILE A 224 5.89 4.66 -19.83
CA ILE A 224 6.43 5.95 -19.41
C ILE A 224 7.90 5.81 -19.03
#